data_f4ea9c136e34d9dbed95051fcef86702
#
_entry.id   f4ea9c136e34d9dbed95051fcef86702
#
_cell.length_a   1.000
_cell.length_b   1.000
_cell.length_c   1.000
_cell.angle_alpha   90.00
_cell.angle_beta   90.00
_cell.angle_gamma   90.00
#
_symmetry.space_group_name_H-M   'P 1'
#
loop_
_entity.id
_entity.type
_entity.pdbx_description
1 polymer ?
#
loop_
_entity_poly.entity_id
_entity_poly.type
_entity_poly.pdbx_seq_one_letter_code
_entity_poly.pdbx_strand_id
1 'polypeptide(L)'
;MKETKADLILHPVRMKVLQTLASGRRKTVQQIAEKLPEVPQATLYRHLKKLLDARVIEVVEENQVRGTIEKVYALPKNNEVLSREEVLKAGPEEHLEYFMKFLASVLMDFEAYIRQPNYDFQKDMASFRQATLYASDEEYSEFIRKYVELITPLLQNEEAPNRKKRTLTNILTTHNTIEEGNKDDERPDG
;
A
#
# COMPACT_ATOMS: atom_id res chain seq x y z
N MET A 1 23.27 -8.15 -4.90
CA MET A 1 22.44 -8.03 -3.70
C MET A 1 21.21 -8.92 -3.86
N LYS A 2 20.82 -9.66 -2.84
CA LYS A 2 19.57 -10.44 -2.87
C LYS A 2 18.40 -9.47 -2.67
N GLU A 3 17.41 -9.48 -3.59
CA GLU A 3 16.19 -8.66 -3.47
C GLU A 3 15.50 -9.00 -2.13
N THR A 4 15.29 -8.02 -1.26
CA THR A 4 14.61 -8.23 0.02
C THR A 4 13.11 -8.46 -0.21
N LYS A 5 12.40 -8.99 0.78
CA LYS A 5 10.93 -9.14 0.68
C LYS A 5 10.23 -7.78 0.53
N ALA A 6 10.77 -6.76 1.18
CA ALA A 6 10.30 -5.39 1.04
C ALA A 6 10.54 -4.84 -0.38
N ASP A 7 11.74 -5.01 -0.94
CA ASP A 7 12.04 -4.65 -2.34
C ASP A 7 11.07 -5.32 -3.31
N LEU A 8 10.78 -6.59 -3.03
CA LEU A 8 9.88 -7.37 -3.84
C LEU A 8 8.45 -6.79 -3.79
N ILE A 9 7.96 -6.44 -2.62
CA ILE A 9 6.60 -5.95 -2.43
C ILE A 9 6.42 -4.52 -2.95
N LEU A 10 7.37 -3.64 -2.66
CA LEU A 10 7.31 -2.22 -2.96
C LEU A 10 7.59 -1.86 -4.44
N HIS A 11 7.81 -2.85 -5.29
CA HIS A 11 7.87 -2.62 -6.73
C HIS A 11 6.49 -2.15 -7.24
N PRO A 12 6.38 -1.04 -8.01
CA PRO A 12 5.11 -0.43 -8.39
C PRO A 12 4.08 -1.39 -8.98
N VAL A 13 4.49 -2.22 -9.95
CA VAL A 13 3.58 -3.20 -10.57
C VAL A 13 3.12 -4.26 -9.55
N ARG A 14 4.02 -4.73 -8.68
CA ARG A 14 3.67 -5.74 -7.67
C ARG A 14 2.74 -5.18 -6.61
N MET A 15 2.94 -3.93 -6.18
CA MET A 15 2.00 -3.24 -5.29
C MET A 15 0.59 -3.15 -5.91
N LYS A 16 0.49 -2.80 -7.19
CA LYS A 16 -0.81 -2.79 -7.90
C LYS A 16 -1.46 -4.17 -7.93
N VAL A 17 -0.69 -5.23 -8.18
CA VAL A 17 -1.19 -6.62 -8.10
C VAL A 17 -1.73 -6.91 -6.71
N LEU A 18 -0.98 -6.61 -5.65
CA LEU A 18 -1.41 -6.83 -4.27
C LEU A 18 -2.68 -6.04 -3.91
N GLN A 19 -2.81 -4.80 -4.39
CA GLN A 19 -4.02 -4.00 -4.23
C GLN A 19 -5.24 -4.65 -4.88
N THR A 20 -5.09 -5.34 -6.04
CA THR A 20 -6.20 -6.06 -6.67
C THR A 20 -6.68 -7.25 -5.84
N LEU A 21 -5.80 -7.83 -5.03
CA LEU A 21 -6.05 -8.98 -4.16
C LEU A 21 -6.38 -8.59 -2.71
N ALA A 22 -6.29 -7.30 -2.37
CA ALA A 22 -6.59 -6.81 -1.02
C ALA A 22 -8.04 -7.11 -0.62
N SER A 23 -8.31 -7.09 0.70
CA SER A 23 -9.64 -7.35 1.27
C SER A 23 -10.19 -8.77 0.98
N GLY A 24 -9.30 -9.77 0.91
CA GLY A 24 -9.67 -11.17 0.73
C GLY A 24 -10.17 -11.53 -0.67
N ARG A 25 -9.94 -10.66 -1.65
CA ARG A 25 -10.34 -10.91 -3.05
C ARG A 25 -9.51 -12.01 -3.67
N ARG A 26 -10.20 -12.86 -4.44
CA ARG A 26 -9.61 -13.93 -5.24
C ARG A 26 -9.71 -13.57 -6.70
N LYS A 27 -8.63 -13.69 -7.48
CA LYS A 27 -8.62 -13.30 -8.90
C LYS A 27 -7.74 -14.20 -9.73
N THR A 28 -8.20 -14.47 -10.97
CA THR A 28 -7.38 -15.09 -12.01
C THR A 28 -6.38 -14.08 -12.58
N VAL A 29 -5.37 -14.56 -13.33
CA VAL A 29 -4.44 -13.67 -14.05
C VAL A 29 -5.19 -12.73 -14.98
N GLN A 30 -6.21 -13.22 -15.68
CA GLN A 30 -7.00 -12.43 -16.60
C GLN A 30 -7.71 -11.28 -15.87
N GLN A 31 -8.36 -11.57 -14.74
CA GLN A 31 -9.03 -10.56 -13.92
C GLN A 31 -8.07 -9.52 -13.33
N ILE A 32 -6.82 -9.93 -13.04
CA ILE A 32 -5.78 -8.99 -12.60
C ILE A 32 -5.33 -8.13 -13.79
N ALA A 33 -5.11 -8.73 -14.98
CA ALA A 33 -4.72 -8.01 -16.18
C ALA A 33 -5.78 -6.97 -16.60
N GLU A 34 -7.07 -7.28 -16.49
CA GLU A 34 -8.16 -6.34 -16.75
C GLU A 34 -8.13 -5.11 -15.84
N LYS A 35 -7.60 -5.26 -14.61
CA LYS A 35 -7.42 -4.15 -13.66
C LYS A 35 -6.13 -3.37 -13.86
N LEU A 36 -5.18 -3.93 -14.61
CA LEU A 36 -3.85 -3.38 -14.87
C LEU A 36 -3.54 -3.38 -16.37
N PRO A 37 -4.39 -2.72 -17.21
CA PRO A 37 -4.26 -2.76 -18.65
C PRO A 37 -2.94 -2.16 -19.18
N GLU A 38 -2.29 -1.31 -18.38
CA GLU A 38 -0.98 -0.73 -18.67
C GLU A 38 0.18 -1.72 -18.50
N VAL A 39 -0.05 -2.88 -17.89
CA VAL A 39 1.00 -3.89 -17.64
C VAL A 39 0.91 -4.99 -18.69
N PRO A 40 1.94 -5.15 -19.56
CA PRO A 40 1.95 -6.25 -20.52
C PRO A 40 1.82 -7.62 -19.85
N GLN A 41 1.04 -8.51 -20.44
CA GLN A 41 0.70 -9.80 -19.84
C GLN A 41 1.92 -10.63 -19.46
N ALA A 42 2.96 -10.68 -20.31
CA ALA A 42 4.20 -11.38 -20.00
C ALA A 42 4.92 -10.80 -18.78
N THR A 43 4.85 -9.47 -18.60
CA THR A 43 5.39 -8.77 -17.43
C THR A 43 4.58 -9.12 -16.17
N LEU A 44 3.25 -9.15 -16.29
CA LEU A 44 2.37 -9.53 -15.18
C LEU A 44 2.66 -10.95 -14.69
N TYR A 45 2.79 -11.93 -15.59
CA TYR A 45 3.14 -13.30 -15.21
C TYR A 45 4.48 -13.38 -14.46
N ARG A 46 5.50 -12.63 -14.90
CA ARG A 46 6.80 -12.57 -14.22
C ARG A 46 6.67 -11.99 -12.80
N HIS A 47 5.86 -10.95 -12.62
CA HIS A 47 5.62 -10.37 -11.29
C HIS A 47 4.81 -11.29 -10.39
N LEU A 48 3.76 -11.94 -10.90
CA LEU A 48 3.00 -12.95 -10.16
C LEU A 48 3.89 -14.11 -9.71
N LYS A 49 4.78 -14.62 -10.60
CA LYS A 49 5.74 -15.65 -10.23
C LYS A 49 6.64 -15.23 -9.09
N LYS A 50 7.23 -14.03 -9.16
CA LYS A 50 8.07 -13.50 -8.07
C LYS A 50 7.32 -13.41 -6.74
N LEU A 51 6.06 -12.94 -6.75
CA LEU A 51 5.23 -12.85 -5.56
C LEU A 51 4.88 -14.23 -4.99
N LEU A 52 4.63 -15.23 -5.85
CA LEU A 52 4.40 -16.62 -5.44
C LEU A 52 5.67 -17.24 -4.83
N ASP A 53 6.81 -17.11 -5.50
CA ASP A 53 8.10 -17.66 -5.05
C ASP A 53 8.47 -17.12 -3.67
N ALA A 54 8.10 -15.85 -3.39
CA ALA A 54 8.29 -15.21 -2.09
C ALA A 54 7.14 -15.45 -1.10
N ARG A 55 6.12 -16.23 -1.45
CA ARG A 55 4.94 -16.53 -0.63
C ARG A 55 4.16 -15.29 -0.19
N VAL A 56 4.21 -14.22 -0.97
CA VAL A 56 3.43 -12.98 -0.74
C VAL A 56 1.99 -13.14 -1.25
N ILE A 57 1.81 -13.96 -2.27
CA ILE A 57 0.50 -14.44 -2.75
C ILE A 57 0.50 -15.96 -2.78
N GLU A 58 -0.68 -16.55 -2.82
CA GLU A 58 -0.88 -17.99 -2.95
C GLU A 58 -1.86 -18.32 -4.06
N VAL A 59 -1.77 -19.55 -4.60
CA VAL A 59 -2.78 -20.12 -5.48
C VAL A 59 -3.80 -20.82 -4.58
N VAL A 60 -5.02 -20.34 -4.59
CA VAL A 60 -6.12 -20.86 -3.75
C VAL A 60 -7.04 -21.80 -4.52
N GLU A 61 -6.97 -21.79 -5.86
CA GLU A 61 -7.80 -22.62 -6.73
C GLU A 61 -7.13 -22.78 -8.10
N GLU A 62 -7.30 -23.94 -8.70
CA GLU A 62 -6.87 -24.24 -10.07
C GLU A 62 -8.06 -24.78 -10.86
N ASN A 63 -8.43 -24.08 -11.92
CA ASN A 63 -9.58 -24.40 -12.76
C ASN A 63 -9.13 -24.90 -14.13
N GLN A 64 -9.67 -26.00 -14.59
CA GLN A 64 -9.38 -26.50 -15.93
C GLN A 64 -10.29 -25.78 -16.94
N VAL A 65 -9.71 -24.88 -17.74
CA VAL A 65 -10.44 -24.10 -18.75
C VAL A 65 -9.85 -24.40 -20.11
N ARG A 66 -10.63 -25.00 -20.99
CA ARG A 66 -10.25 -25.31 -22.39
C ARG A 66 -8.89 -26.02 -22.55
N GLY A 67 -8.58 -26.95 -21.65
CA GLY A 67 -7.31 -27.70 -21.69
C GLY A 67 -6.11 -26.98 -21.05
N THR A 68 -6.31 -25.80 -20.48
CA THR A 68 -5.28 -25.04 -19.75
C THR A 68 -5.70 -24.91 -18.29
N ILE A 69 -4.74 -24.92 -17.38
CA ILE A 69 -5.00 -24.70 -15.94
C ILE A 69 -4.98 -23.17 -15.69
N GLU A 70 -6.11 -22.63 -15.31
CA GLU A 70 -6.26 -21.27 -14.84
C GLU A 70 -6.09 -21.24 -13.31
N LYS A 71 -5.14 -20.43 -12.83
CA LYS A 71 -4.85 -20.26 -11.41
C LYS A 71 -5.58 -19.07 -10.84
N VAL A 72 -6.18 -19.25 -9.65
CA VAL A 72 -6.79 -18.19 -8.86
C VAL A 72 -5.85 -17.81 -7.72
N TYR A 73 -5.50 -16.55 -7.66
CA TYR A 73 -4.56 -15.97 -6.69
C TYR A 73 -5.30 -15.24 -5.58
N ALA A 74 -4.75 -15.29 -4.38
CA ALA A 74 -5.20 -14.52 -3.22
C ALA A 74 -4.02 -14.10 -2.36
N LEU A 75 -4.26 -13.17 -1.45
CA LEU A 75 -3.36 -12.93 -0.32
C LEU A 75 -3.60 -14.03 0.73
N PRO A 76 -2.55 -14.60 1.32
CA PRO A 76 -2.67 -15.52 2.45
C PRO A 76 -3.44 -14.86 3.60
N LYS A 77 -4.32 -15.61 4.27
CA LYS A 77 -5.20 -15.08 5.33
C LYS A 77 -4.47 -14.43 6.52
N ASN A 78 -3.19 -14.74 6.71
CA ASN A 78 -2.37 -14.25 7.83
C ASN A 78 -1.18 -13.40 7.36
N ASN A 79 -1.19 -12.88 6.14
CA ASN A 79 -0.05 -12.15 5.61
C ASN A 79 -0.27 -10.64 5.70
N GLU A 80 0.34 -10.05 6.69
CA GLU A 80 0.89 -8.71 6.55
C GLU A 80 1.93 -8.79 5.42
N VAL A 81 1.74 -8.02 4.36
CA VAL A 81 2.53 -8.01 3.12
C VAL A 81 4.02 -7.70 3.37
N LEU A 82 4.30 -6.93 4.40
CA LEU A 82 5.52 -6.88 5.20
C LEU A 82 5.10 -7.29 6.61
N SER A 83 5.74 -8.28 7.18
CA SER A 83 5.44 -8.59 8.57
C SER A 83 5.81 -7.36 9.40
N ARG A 84 4.96 -7.04 10.38
CA ARG A 84 5.26 -5.96 11.33
C ARG A 84 6.66 -6.10 11.91
N GLU A 85 7.11 -7.32 12.09
CA GLU A 85 8.44 -7.65 12.61
C GLU A 85 9.57 -7.26 11.63
N GLU A 86 9.40 -7.47 10.33
CA GLU A 86 10.38 -7.05 9.30
C GLU A 86 10.46 -5.51 9.23
N VAL A 87 9.31 -4.83 9.29
CA VAL A 87 9.28 -3.36 9.32
C VAL A 87 9.92 -2.82 10.60
N LEU A 88 9.63 -3.40 11.76
CA LEU A 88 10.17 -2.96 13.04
C LEU A 88 11.68 -3.21 13.20
N LYS A 89 12.25 -4.17 12.44
CA LYS A 89 13.69 -4.46 12.44
C LYS A 89 14.48 -3.62 11.43
N ALA A 90 13.79 -2.96 10.50
CA ALA A 90 14.43 -2.12 9.49
C ALA A 90 15.06 -0.88 10.15
N GLY A 91 16.24 -0.48 9.66
CA GLY A 91 16.90 0.74 10.06
C GLY A 91 16.32 1.99 9.38
N PRO A 92 16.75 3.20 9.81
CA PRO A 92 16.26 4.45 9.22
C PRO A 92 16.45 4.54 7.69
N GLU A 93 17.57 4.08 7.18
CA GLU A 93 17.88 4.09 5.74
C GLU A 93 16.99 3.14 4.97
N GLU A 94 16.71 1.96 5.50
CA GLU A 94 15.79 1.00 4.89
C GLU A 94 14.35 1.55 4.90
N HIS A 95 13.92 2.17 5.99
CA HIS A 95 12.61 2.84 6.05
C HIS A 95 12.51 3.95 5.00
N LEU A 96 13.57 4.75 4.82
CA LEU A 96 13.59 5.80 3.79
C LEU A 96 13.52 5.19 2.39
N GLU A 97 14.23 4.11 2.12
CA GLU A 97 14.16 3.39 0.84
C GLU A 97 12.75 2.86 0.58
N TYR A 98 12.10 2.25 1.57
CA TYR A 98 10.71 1.78 1.46
C TYR A 98 9.76 2.93 1.17
N PHE A 99 9.94 4.05 1.86
CA PHE A 99 9.14 5.25 1.65
C PHE A 99 9.31 5.83 0.24
N MET A 100 10.54 5.92 -0.27
CA MET A 100 10.81 6.38 -1.64
C MET A 100 10.15 5.49 -2.69
N LYS A 101 10.20 4.16 -2.54
CA LYS A 101 9.50 3.21 -3.42
C LYS A 101 7.98 3.38 -3.36
N PHE A 102 7.45 3.60 -2.17
CA PHE A 102 6.04 3.89 -1.97
C PHE A 102 5.63 5.20 -2.66
N LEU A 103 6.39 6.27 -2.50
CA LEU A 103 6.14 7.55 -3.18
C LEU A 103 6.17 7.41 -4.71
N ALA A 104 7.10 6.64 -5.25
CA ALA A 104 7.15 6.37 -6.69
C ALA A 104 5.86 5.68 -7.18
N SER A 105 5.30 4.76 -6.40
CA SER A 105 4.00 4.13 -6.72
C SER A 105 2.84 5.14 -6.66
N VAL A 106 2.82 6.01 -5.66
CA VAL A 106 1.81 7.08 -5.52
C VAL A 106 1.88 8.04 -6.71
N LEU A 107 3.09 8.43 -7.11
CA LEU A 107 3.30 9.30 -8.27
C LEU A 107 2.77 8.66 -9.56
N MET A 108 3.06 7.38 -9.80
CA MET A 108 2.56 6.64 -10.97
C MET A 108 1.02 6.56 -10.98
N ASP A 109 0.41 6.31 -9.82
CA ASP A 109 -1.06 6.26 -9.72
C ASP A 109 -1.69 7.63 -9.97
N PHE A 110 -1.07 8.70 -9.49
CA PHE A 110 -1.50 10.05 -9.75
C PHE A 110 -1.32 10.46 -11.22
N GLU A 111 -0.18 10.11 -11.82
CA GLU A 111 0.05 10.33 -13.25
C GLU A 111 -1.01 9.60 -14.10
N ALA A 112 -1.32 8.35 -13.77
CA ALA A 112 -2.36 7.59 -14.45
C ALA A 112 -3.74 8.26 -14.31
N TYR A 113 -4.03 8.87 -13.16
CA TYR A 113 -5.26 9.63 -12.94
C TYR A 113 -5.35 10.87 -13.85
N ILE A 114 -4.33 11.72 -13.87
CA ILE A 114 -4.35 12.98 -14.66
C ILE A 114 -4.28 12.76 -16.17
N ARG A 115 -3.82 11.58 -16.62
CA ARG A 115 -3.80 11.20 -18.04
C ARG A 115 -5.12 10.64 -18.55
N GLN A 116 -6.14 10.50 -17.71
CA GLN A 116 -7.47 10.07 -18.15
C GLN A 116 -8.11 11.17 -19.00
N PRO A 117 -8.79 10.82 -20.13
CA PRO A 117 -9.37 11.81 -21.04
C PRO A 117 -10.38 12.76 -20.40
N ASN A 118 -11.05 12.31 -19.35
CA ASN A 118 -12.14 13.04 -18.67
C ASN A 118 -11.84 13.28 -17.19
N TYR A 119 -10.56 13.41 -16.78
CA TYR A 119 -10.27 13.74 -15.40
C TYR A 119 -10.81 15.14 -15.07
N ASP A 120 -11.40 15.27 -13.90
CA ASP A 120 -11.90 16.54 -13.39
C ASP A 120 -11.62 16.60 -11.89
N PHE A 121 -10.60 17.38 -11.51
CA PHE A 121 -10.09 17.42 -10.15
C PHE A 121 -11.18 17.78 -9.14
N GLN A 122 -12.11 18.66 -9.52
CA GLN A 122 -13.20 19.12 -8.65
C GLN A 122 -14.31 18.04 -8.55
N LYS A 123 -14.80 17.54 -9.67
CA LYS A 123 -15.86 16.52 -9.68
C LYS A 123 -15.40 15.19 -9.11
N ASP A 124 -14.12 14.87 -9.26
CA ASP A 124 -13.53 13.66 -8.70
C ASP A 124 -13.17 13.82 -7.23
N MET A 125 -13.31 15.04 -6.66
CA MET A 125 -12.95 15.39 -5.28
C MET A 125 -11.49 15.04 -4.97
N ALA A 126 -10.61 15.18 -5.97
CA ALA A 126 -9.19 14.97 -5.80
C ALA A 126 -8.59 16.08 -4.93
N SER A 127 -7.64 15.74 -4.08
CA SER A 127 -7.01 16.72 -3.18
C SER A 127 -5.67 16.24 -2.68
N PHE A 128 -4.81 17.19 -2.33
CA PHE A 128 -3.60 16.97 -1.52
C PHE A 128 -3.80 17.69 -0.20
N ARG A 129 -3.67 16.97 0.89
CA ARG A 129 -3.82 17.57 2.22
C ARG A 129 -2.71 17.07 3.12
N GLN A 130 -2.09 18.02 3.81
CA GLN A 130 -1.20 17.77 4.92
C GLN A 130 -1.70 18.60 6.09
N ALA A 131 -1.78 18.01 7.26
CA ALA A 131 -2.15 18.70 8.49
C ALA A 131 -1.17 18.30 9.59
N THR A 132 -0.76 19.28 10.38
CA THR A 132 -0.04 19.03 11.63
C THR A 132 -1.05 19.18 12.76
N LEU A 133 -1.08 18.19 13.63
CA LEU A 133 -1.97 18.18 14.79
C LEU A 133 -1.17 17.80 16.04
N TYR A 134 -1.64 18.27 17.17
CA TYR A 134 -1.12 17.90 18.49
C TYR A 134 -2.16 17.02 19.15
N ALA A 135 -1.79 15.82 19.52
CA ALA A 135 -2.67 14.85 20.13
C ALA A 135 -1.90 14.00 21.14
N SER A 136 -2.55 13.61 22.24
CA SER A 136 -2.02 12.57 23.10
C SER A 136 -2.02 11.20 22.40
N ASP A 137 -1.32 10.22 22.96
CA ASP A 137 -1.32 8.85 22.43
C ASP A 137 -2.73 8.25 22.42
N GLU A 138 -3.55 8.56 23.43
CA GLU A 138 -4.94 8.11 23.55
C GLU A 138 -5.82 8.76 22.46
N GLU A 139 -5.73 10.08 22.28
CA GLU A 139 -6.48 10.81 21.24
C GLU A 139 -6.10 10.33 19.85
N TYR A 140 -4.79 10.10 19.62
CA TYR A 140 -4.31 9.61 18.33
C TYR A 140 -4.74 8.16 18.06
N SER A 141 -4.68 7.29 19.06
CA SER A 141 -5.15 5.91 18.95
C SER A 141 -6.65 5.84 18.65
N GLU A 142 -7.45 6.70 19.30
CA GLU A 142 -8.89 6.80 19.06
C GLU A 142 -9.18 7.32 17.64
N PHE A 143 -8.42 8.30 17.17
CA PHE A 143 -8.51 8.79 15.79
C PHE A 143 -8.25 7.67 14.78
N ILE A 144 -7.16 6.90 14.95
CA ILE A 144 -6.81 5.79 14.05
C ILE A 144 -7.91 4.72 14.08
N ARG A 145 -8.44 4.38 15.26
CA ARG A 145 -9.53 3.42 15.39
C ARG A 145 -10.76 3.84 14.57
N LYS A 146 -11.22 5.09 14.73
CA LYS A 146 -12.36 5.65 14.00
C LYS A 146 -12.10 5.71 12.50
N TYR A 147 -10.88 6.08 12.10
CA TYR A 147 -10.49 6.11 10.70
C TYR A 147 -10.60 4.72 10.05
N VAL A 148 -10.09 3.67 10.70
CA VAL A 148 -10.19 2.30 10.21
C VAL A 148 -11.67 1.86 10.12
N GLU A 149 -12.50 2.17 11.11
CA GLU A 149 -13.93 1.87 11.09
C GLU A 149 -14.65 2.53 9.89
N LEU A 150 -14.28 3.76 9.53
CA LEU A 150 -14.87 4.48 8.39
C LEU A 150 -14.45 3.91 7.03
N ILE A 151 -13.20 3.49 6.87
CA ILE A 151 -12.72 3.01 5.57
C ILE A 151 -13.03 1.52 5.32
N THR A 152 -13.11 0.71 6.37
CA THR A 152 -13.28 -0.76 6.24
C THR A 152 -14.48 -1.16 5.39
N PRO A 153 -15.69 -0.59 5.56
CA PRO A 153 -16.83 -0.91 4.70
C PRO A 153 -16.60 -0.55 3.24
N LEU A 154 -15.88 0.55 2.97
CA LEU A 154 -15.58 0.99 1.60
C LEU A 154 -14.57 0.07 0.91
N LEU A 155 -13.62 -0.50 1.67
CA LEU A 155 -12.65 -1.46 1.15
C LEU A 155 -13.29 -2.78 0.73
N GLN A 156 -14.43 -3.14 1.33
CA GLN A 156 -15.20 -4.34 1.00
C GLN A 156 -16.07 -4.17 -0.24
N ASN A 157 -16.27 -2.94 -0.72
CA ASN A 157 -17.08 -2.68 -1.89
C ASN A 157 -16.47 -3.29 -3.15
N GLU A 158 -17.32 -3.90 -3.97
CA GLU A 158 -16.96 -4.36 -5.30
C GLU A 158 -17.25 -3.28 -6.36
N GLU A 159 -16.67 -3.46 -7.54
CA GLU A 159 -16.94 -2.61 -8.69
C GLU A 159 -18.40 -2.75 -9.12
N ALA A 160 -19.04 -1.60 -9.34
CA ALA A 160 -20.43 -1.53 -9.80
C ALA A 160 -20.60 -0.29 -10.70
N PRO A 161 -21.62 -0.23 -11.59
CA PRO A 161 -21.83 0.88 -12.51
C PRO A 161 -21.92 2.26 -11.86
N ASN A 162 -22.37 2.32 -10.61
CA ASN A 162 -22.49 3.55 -9.81
C ASN A 162 -21.28 3.82 -8.89
N ARG A 163 -20.20 3.03 -8.98
CA ARG A 163 -19.01 3.16 -8.15
C ARG A 163 -17.78 3.51 -8.99
N LYS A 164 -17.09 4.57 -8.62
CA LYS A 164 -15.79 4.93 -9.20
C LYS A 164 -14.65 4.30 -8.41
N LYS A 165 -13.59 3.85 -9.08
CA LYS A 165 -12.34 3.50 -8.40
C LYS A 165 -11.74 4.77 -7.81
N ARG A 166 -11.46 4.76 -6.50
CA ARG A 166 -10.82 5.86 -5.78
C ARG A 166 -9.60 5.34 -5.04
N THR A 167 -8.52 6.09 -5.07
CA THR A 167 -7.30 5.77 -4.32
C THR A 167 -7.17 6.76 -3.16
N LEU A 168 -7.01 6.23 -1.96
CA LEU A 168 -6.71 6.99 -0.75
C LEU A 168 -5.32 6.60 -0.27
N THR A 169 -4.44 7.59 -0.16
CA THR A 169 -3.06 7.40 0.32
C THR A 169 -2.87 8.19 1.61
N ASN A 170 -2.38 7.54 2.64
CA ASN A 170 -2.09 8.16 3.92
C ASN A 170 -0.63 7.95 4.29
N ILE A 171 -0.01 8.99 4.83
CA ILE A 171 1.31 8.98 5.43
C ILE A 171 1.13 9.53 6.83
N LEU A 172 1.39 8.70 7.83
CA LEU A 172 1.23 9.05 9.24
C LEU A 172 2.62 8.99 9.89
N THR A 173 3.01 10.10 10.51
CA THR A 173 4.30 10.22 11.21
C THR A 173 4.10 10.91 12.54
N THR A 174 4.93 10.57 13.53
CA THR A 174 4.99 11.26 14.80
C THR A 174 6.34 11.96 14.93
N HIS A 175 6.33 13.21 15.31
CA HIS A 175 7.52 13.98 15.65
C HIS A 175 7.58 14.10 17.17
N ASN A 176 8.54 13.42 17.78
CA ASN A 176 8.80 13.60 19.21
C ASN A 176 9.42 14.98 19.43
N THR A 177 8.89 15.73 20.39
CA THR A 177 9.52 16.96 20.85
C THR A 177 10.86 16.57 21.49
N ILE A 178 11.96 17.08 20.95
CA ILE A 178 13.25 16.96 21.64
C ILE A 178 13.07 17.82 22.90
N GLU A 179 13.02 17.19 24.08
CA GLU A 179 13.22 17.92 25.31
C GLU A 179 14.64 18.51 25.23
N GLU A 180 14.71 19.82 24.97
CA GLU A 180 15.96 20.55 25.15
C GLU A 180 16.32 20.36 26.63
N GLY A 181 17.31 19.52 26.86
CA GLY A 181 17.82 19.25 28.20
C GLY A 181 18.19 20.57 28.84
N ASN A 182 17.54 20.80 29.97
CA ASN A 182 17.77 21.92 30.87
C ASN A 182 19.28 22.09 31.13
N LYS A 183 19.91 23.00 30.38
CA LYS A 183 21.23 23.53 30.72
C LYS A 183 21.01 24.69 31.68
N ASP A 184 20.43 24.38 32.81
CA ASP A 184 20.35 25.31 33.90
C ASP A 184 21.47 25.08 34.92
N ASP A 185 22.19 26.16 35.12
CA ASP A 185 22.91 26.54 36.33
C ASP A 185 24.11 25.70 36.81
N GLU A 186 25.23 25.87 36.16
CA GLU A 186 26.46 26.03 36.90
C GLU A 186 26.93 27.49 36.77
N ARG A 187 26.41 28.38 37.62
CA ARG A 187 27.14 29.60 37.99
C ARG A 187 28.15 29.22 39.07
N PRO A 188 29.43 29.34 38.83
CA PRO A 188 30.37 29.25 39.91
C PRO A 188 30.25 30.51 40.76
N ASP A 189 29.82 30.33 42.01
CA ASP A 189 30.05 31.31 43.07
C ASP A 189 31.55 31.48 43.25
N GLY A 190 32.04 32.71 43.02
CA GLY A 190 33.38 33.19 43.32
C GLY A 190 33.32 34.62 43.80
#